data_9aa7ddcafd72650ed6824b0f736a7f55
#
_entry.id   9aa7ddcafd72650ed6824b0f736a7f55
#
_cell.length_a   1.000
_cell.length_b   1.000
_cell.length_c   1.000
_cell.angle_alpha   90.00
_cell.angle_beta   90.00
_cell.angle_gamma   90.00
#
_symmetry.space_group_name_H-M   'P 1'
#
loop_
_entity.id
_entity.type
_entity.pdbx_description
1 polymer ?
#
loop_
_entity_poly.entity_id
_entity_poly.type
_entity_poly.pdbx_seq_one_letter_code
_entity_poly.pdbx_strand_id
1 'polypeptide(L)'
;MVVSVALRDYGPLTVACARTTLGAVALVLLMRVMGRRFPLGDRGLWPYLGAIGLLSTALPFFLLSWGQQYVPSAFAGISMAALPLFVLPLAHVFADEPLTLRRSAGVIVGFVGAAVLIGPGVFAGGGDMAAWGQLACVGAAMSYAVAAILTRRCPPIDPIALSTLTLVVGSVALIPLMLAIEGVPGWAGQTTGLAILF
;
A
#
# COMPACT_ATOMS: atom_id res chain seq x y z
N MET A 1 -3.80 -6.27 12.18
CA MET A 1 -3.62 -7.38 13.13
C MET A 1 -2.84 -8.56 12.53
N VAL A 2 -3.23 -9.09 11.37
CA VAL A 2 -2.50 -10.21 10.72
C VAL A 2 -1.05 -9.86 10.38
N VAL A 3 -0.79 -8.68 9.81
CA VAL A 3 0.56 -8.19 9.49
C VAL A 3 1.46 -8.11 10.73
N SER A 4 0.95 -7.63 11.85
CA SER A 4 1.73 -7.54 13.09
C SER A 4 2.05 -8.91 13.71
N VAL A 5 1.29 -9.95 13.41
CA VAL A 5 1.62 -11.33 13.78
C VAL A 5 2.74 -11.88 12.89
N ALA A 6 2.65 -11.67 11.58
CA ALA A 6 3.68 -12.10 10.63
C ALA A 6 5.03 -11.41 10.89
N LEU A 7 5.04 -10.14 11.29
CA LEU A 7 6.24 -9.36 11.61
C LEU A 7 6.98 -9.80 12.88
N ARG A 8 6.47 -10.79 13.63
CA ARG A 8 7.19 -11.33 14.80
C ARG A 8 8.40 -12.17 14.41
N ASP A 9 8.29 -12.88 13.28
CA ASP A 9 9.30 -13.85 12.86
C ASP A 9 9.81 -13.59 11.43
N TYR A 10 9.11 -12.74 10.66
CA TYR A 10 9.49 -12.39 9.30
C TYR A 10 9.81 -10.91 9.15
N GLY A 11 10.78 -10.59 8.30
CA GLY A 11 11.13 -9.22 7.98
C GLY A 11 10.01 -8.48 7.21
N PRO A 12 10.02 -7.13 7.25
CA PRO A 12 8.99 -6.32 6.61
C PRO A 12 8.93 -6.50 5.08
N LEU A 13 10.06 -6.73 4.43
CA LEU A 13 10.11 -7.01 2.99
C LEU A 13 9.53 -8.38 2.66
N THR A 14 9.81 -9.40 3.47
CA THR A 14 9.23 -10.75 3.32
C THR A 14 7.71 -10.69 3.43
N VAL A 15 7.16 -10.00 4.43
CA VAL A 15 5.72 -9.85 4.61
C VAL A 15 5.09 -9.09 3.44
N ALA A 16 5.70 -7.98 3.01
CA ALA A 16 5.21 -7.21 1.88
C ALA A 16 5.25 -8.03 0.58
N CYS A 17 6.36 -8.73 0.31
CA CYS A 17 6.56 -9.56 -0.87
C CYS A 17 5.57 -10.73 -0.92
N ALA A 18 5.36 -11.44 0.18
CA ALA A 18 4.43 -12.56 0.25
C ALA A 18 3.00 -12.12 -0.08
N ARG A 19 2.53 -11.01 0.53
CA ARG A 19 1.19 -10.46 0.28
C ARG A 19 0.99 -10.05 -1.17
N THR A 20 1.97 -9.35 -1.76
CA THR A 20 1.86 -8.90 -3.16
C THR A 20 1.89 -10.09 -4.12
N THR A 21 2.78 -11.06 -3.89
CA THR A 21 2.94 -12.22 -4.77
C THR A 21 1.71 -13.13 -4.72
N LEU A 22 1.20 -13.41 -3.52
CA LEU A 22 -0.03 -14.19 -3.37
C LEU A 22 -1.24 -13.51 -4.02
N GLY A 23 -1.38 -12.20 -3.82
CA GLY A 23 -2.41 -11.40 -4.48
C GLY A 23 -2.27 -11.40 -6.00
N ALA A 24 -1.04 -11.26 -6.52
CA ALA A 24 -0.76 -11.31 -7.94
C ALA A 24 -1.13 -12.67 -8.54
N VAL A 25 -0.72 -13.77 -7.90
CA VAL A 25 -1.05 -15.15 -8.34
C VAL A 25 -2.56 -15.35 -8.34
N ALA A 26 -3.26 -14.97 -7.28
CA ALA A 26 -4.71 -15.10 -7.17
C ALA A 26 -5.44 -14.33 -8.30
N LEU A 27 -5.02 -13.08 -8.58
CA LEU A 27 -5.64 -12.28 -9.64
C LEU A 27 -5.26 -12.77 -11.05
N VAL A 28 -4.06 -13.26 -11.26
CA VAL A 28 -3.67 -13.89 -12.54
C VAL A 28 -4.53 -15.13 -12.80
N LEU A 29 -4.73 -15.97 -11.79
CA LEU A 29 -5.61 -17.14 -11.90
C LEU A 29 -7.06 -16.71 -12.17
N LEU A 30 -7.57 -15.73 -11.46
CA LEU A 30 -8.90 -15.18 -11.68
C LEU A 30 -9.08 -14.66 -13.11
N MET A 31 -8.12 -13.87 -13.62
CA MET A 31 -8.16 -13.38 -15.00
C MET A 31 -8.20 -14.53 -16.01
N ARG A 32 -7.42 -15.58 -15.78
CA ARG A 32 -7.41 -16.76 -16.66
C ARG A 32 -8.75 -17.49 -16.65
N VAL A 33 -9.33 -17.71 -15.47
CA VAL A 33 -10.65 -18.34 -15.33
C VAL A 33 -11.74 -17.50 -16.00
N MET A 34 -11.67 -16.18 -15.90
CA MET A 34 -12.61 -15.25 -16.54
C MET A 34 -12.38 -15.09 -18.06
N GLY A 35 -11.36 -15.71 -18.63
CA GLY A 35 -11.01 -15.59 -20.05
C GLY A 35 -10.58 -14.18 -20.48
N ARG A 36 -10.18 -13.32 -19.52
CA ARG A 36 -9.75 -11.96 -19.81
C ARG A 36 -8.33 -11.91 -20.34
N ARG A 37 -8.09 -10.99 -21.29
CA ARG A 37 -6.77 -10.85 -21.93
C ARG A 37 -5.95 -9.77 -21.23
N PHE A 38 -4.64 -10.02 -21.12
CA PHE A 38 -3.69 -9.02 -20.66
C PHE A 38 -3.40 -8.01 -21.80
N PRO A 39 -3.52 -6.71 -21.58
CA PRO A 39 -3.24 -5.67 -22.57
C PRO A 39 -1.73 -5.41 -22.72
N LEU A 40 -0.94 -6.47 -22.95
CA LEU A 40 0.52 -6.39 -22.99
C LEU A 40 1.06 -5.70 -24.25
N GLY A 41 0.24 -5.55 -25.30
CA GLY A 41 0.63 -4.96 -26.58
C GLY A 41 0.69 -3.43 -26.57
N ASP A 42 0.06 -2.76 -25.64
CA ASP A 42 0.04 -1.30 -25.54
C ASP A 42 1.24 -0.78 -24.76
N ARG A 43 2.26 -0.33 -25.47
CA ARG A 43 3.47 0.24 -24.88
C ARG A 43 3.23 1.52 -24.08
N GLY A 44 2.16 2.26 -24.37
CA GLY A 44 1.80 3.47 -23.63
C GLY A 44 1.32 3.22 -22.21
N LEU A 45 0.84 2.00 -21.92
CA LEU A 45 0.40 1.60 -20.57
C LEU A 45 1.55 1.28 -19.61
N TRP A 46 2.70 0.82 -20.11
CA TRP A 46 3.79 0.32 -19.26
C TRP A 46 4.34 1.33 -18.25
N PRO A 47 4.57 2.62 -18.60
CA PRO A 47 4.99 3.62 -17.62
C PRO A 47 3.97 3.80 -16.49
N TYR A 48 2.66 3.81 -16.83
CA TYR A 48 1.59 3.89 -15.83
C TYR A 48 1.54 2.65 -14.94
N LEU A 49 1.59 1.46 -15.53
CA LEU A 49 1.58 0.20 -14.80
C LEU A 49 2.79 0.10 -13.85
N GLY A 50 3.96 0.50 -14.33
CA GLY A 50 5.18 0.55 -13.52
C GLY A 50 5.04 1.51 -12.34
N ALA A 51 4.68 2.76 -12.61
CA ALA A 51 4.55 3.78 -11.58
C ALA A 51 3.42 3.46 -10.59
N ILE A 52 2.24 3.05 -11.08
CA ILE A 52 1.11 2.67 -10.23
C ILE A 52 1.48 1.43 -9.41
N GLY A 53 2.08 0.40 -10.01
CA GLY A 53 2.48 -0.82 -9.30
C GLY A 53 3.49 -0.57 -8.19
N LEU A 54 4.48 0.29 -8.42
CA LEU A 54 5.44 0.68 -7.39
C LEU A 54 4.77 1.50 -6.27
N LEU A 55 3.97 2.51 -6.64
CA LEU A 55 3.40 3.47 -5.68
C LEU A 55 2.14 2.96 -4.99
N SER A 56 1.38 2.02 -5.56
CA SER A 56 0.18 1.44 -4.94
C SER A 56 0.44 0.08 -4.29
N THR A 57 1.59 -0.54 -4.53
CA THR A 57 1.83 -1.91 -4.08
C THR A 57 3.18 -2.04 -3.38
N ALA A 58 4.30 -1.92 -4.11
CA ALA A 58 5.61 -2.22 -3.55
C ALA A 58 5.99 -1.27 -2.41
N LEU A 59 5.99 0.03 -2.69
CA LEU A 59 6.42 1.05 -1.73
C LEU A 59 5.50 1.12 -0.50
N PRO A 60 4.16 1.25 -0.62
CA PRO A 60 3.32 1.36 0.57
C PRO A 60 3.27 0.08 1.40
N PHE A 61 3.32 -1.09 0.78
CA PHE A 61 3.33 -2.35 1.55
C PHE A 61 4.62 -2.52 2.33
N PHE A 62 5.76 -2.14 1.74
CA PHE A 62 7.03 -2.10 2.46
C PHE A 62 6.99 -1.09 3.61
N LEU A 63 6.58 0.16 3.33
CA LEU A 63 6.52 1.23 4.34
C LEU A 63 5.59 0.87 5.50
N LEU A 64 4.42 0.29 5.22
CA LEU A 64 3.49 -0.17 6.25
C LEU A 64 4.05 -1.35 7.06
N SER A 65 4.67 -2.33 6.40
CA SER A 65 5.27 -3.47 7.09
C SER A 65 6.44 -3.03 7.96
N TRP A 66 7.30 -2.15 7.44
CA TRP A 66 8.41 -1.59 8.20
C TRP A 66 7.94 -0.69 9.35
N GLY A 67 7.00 0.22 9.08
CA GLY A 67 6.46 1.13 10.09
C GLY A 67 5.78 0.40 11.26
N GLN A 68 5.04 -0.67 10.97
CA GLN A 68 4.34 -1.47 11.99
C GLN A 68 5.26 -2.27 12.93
N GLN A 69 6.57 -2.28 12.69
CA GLN A 69 7.54 -2.77 13.67
C GLN A 69 7.70 -1.82 14.86
N TYR A 70 7.47 -0.52 14.64
CA TYR A 70 7.74 0.55 15.61
C TYR A 70 6.48 1.25 16.12
N VAL A 71 5.34 1.09 15.40
CA VAL A 71 4.06 1.70 15.77
C VAL A 71 2.94 0.67 15.83
N PRO A 72 1.91 0.89 16.66
CA PRO A 72 0.74 0.03 16.71
C PRO A 72 0.02 -0.04 15.36
N SER A 73 -0.55 -1.21 15.04
CA SER A 73 -1.34 -1.39 13.79
C SER A 73 -2.55 -0.46 13.69
N ALA A 74 -3.06 0.04 14.83
CA ALA A 74 -4.09 1.08 14.87
C ALA A 74 -3.61 2.37 14.21
N PHE A 75 -2.36 2.81 14.43
CA PHE A 75 -1.78 3.98 13.80
C PHE A 75 -1.71 3.82 12.27
N ALA A 76 -1.26 2.66 11.79
CA ALA A 76 -1.24 2.36 10.35
C ALA A 76 -2.65 2.44 9.73
N GLY A 77 -3.68 1.90 10.44
CA GLY A 77 -5.07 2.00 10.02
C GLY A 77 -5.57 3.44 9.90
N ILE A 78 -5.20 4.30 10.85
CA ILE A 78 -5.61 5.69 10.86
C ILE A 78 -4.86 6.50 9.80
N SER A 79 -3.56 6.22 9.58
CA SER A 79 -2.81 6.81 8.47
C SER A 79 -3.47 6.50 7.12
N MET A 80 -4.05 5.29 6.96
CA MET A 80 -4.82 4.95 5.77
C MET A 80 -6.18 5.66 5.72
N ALA A 81 -6.85 5.87 6.86
CA ALA A 81 -8.08 6.67 6.92
C ALA A 81 -7.84 8.14 6.56
N ALA A 82 -6.61 8.65 6.73
CA ALA A 82 -6.19 9.97 6.30
C ALA A 82 -5.90 10.09 4.78
N LEU A 83 -5.98 8.99 4.02
CA LEU A 83 -5.74 8.98 2.57
C LEU A 83 -6.51 10.07 1.80
N PRO A 84 -7.81 10.33 2.04
CA PRO A 84 -8.55 11.38 1.36
C PRO A 84 -7.95 12.77 1.53
N LEU A 85 -7.24 13.04 2.64
CA LEU A 85 -6.55 14.32 2.89
C LEU A 85 -5.45 14.57 1.86
N PHE A 86 -4.76 13.53 1.44
CA PHE A 86 -3.71 13.62 0.43
C PHE A 86 -4.30 13.59 -0.97
N VAL A 87 -5.32 12.75 -1.20
CA VAL A 87 -5.95 12.60 -2.53
C VAL A 87 -6.66 13.88 -2.97
N LEU A 88 -7.38 14.57 -2.06
CA LEU A 88 -8.17 15.74 -2.42
C LEU A 88 -7.34 16.90 -2.99
N PRO A 89 -6.27 17.38 -2.31
CA PRO A 89 -5.41 18.43 -2.86
C PRO A 89 -4.73 18.00 -4.16
N LEU A 90 -4.24 16.75 -4.21
CA LEU A 90 -3.61 16.21 -5.42
C LEU A 90 -4.59 16.11 -6.58
N ALA A 91 -5.83 15.69 -6.35
CA ALA A 91 -6.87 15.64 -7.37
C ALA A 91 -7.25 17.02 -7.88
N HIS A 92 -7.26 18.03 -7.00
CA HIS A 92 -7.50 19.41 -7.39
C HIS A 92 -6.40 19.95 -8.32
N VAL A 93 -5.13 19.72 -7.96
CA VAL A 93 -3.98 20.26 -8.71
C VAL A 93 -3.71 19.47 -9.98
N PHE A 94 -3.87 18.14 -9.94
CA PHE A 94 -3.41 17.24 -10.99
C PHE A 94 -4.52 16.53 -11.78
N ALA A 95 -5.77 16.59 -11.35
CA ALA A 95 -6.89 15.90 -11.99
C ALA A 95 -8.09 16.83 -12.27
N ASP A 96 -7.90 18.15 -12.20
CA ASP A 96 -8.91 19.19 -12.47
C ASP A 96 -10.21 19.00 -11.67
N GLU A 97 -10.16 18.35 -10.50
CA GLU A 97 -11.32 18.20 -9.63
C GLU A 97 -11.50 19.42 -8.73
N PRO A 98 -12.69 20.07 -8.73
CA PRO A 98 -12.91 21.23 -7.88
C PRO A 98 -12.91 20.84 -6.40
N LEU A 99 -12.11 21.55 -5.60
CA LEU A 99 -12.18 21.52 -4.15
C LEU A 99 -13.48 22.24 -3.72
N THR A 100 -14.50 21.47 -3.36
CA THR A 100 -15.70 22.06 -2.79
C THR A 100 -15.53 22.18 -1.28
N LEU A 101 -16.05 23.27 -0.69
CA LEU A 101 -16.00 23.51 0.75
C LEU A 101 -16.56 22.32 1.55
N ARG A 102 -17.62 21.68 1.04
CA ARG A 102 -18.24 20.51 1.66
C ARG A 102 -17.30 19.30 1.71
N ARG A 103 -16.55 19.05 0.63
CA ARG A 103 -15.56 17.95 0.57
C ARG A 103 -14.39 18.24 1.52
N SER A 104 -13.87 19.49 1.50
CA SER A 104 -12.77 19.89 2.37
C SER A 104 -13.17 19.83 3.85
N ALA A 105 -14.35 20.29 4.21
CA ALA A 105 -14.87 20.20 5.58
C ALA A 105 -15.01 18.75 6.03
N GLY A 106 -15.56 17.86 5.19
CA GLY A 106 -15.67 16.44 5.52
C GLY A 106 -14.31 15.75 5.77
N VAL A 107 -13.32 16.09 4.96
CA VAL A 107 -11.95 15.59 5.12
C VAL A 107 -11.31 16.11 6.41
N ILE A 108 -11.45 17.40 6.72
CA ILE A 108 -10.92 17.99 7.95
C ILE A 108 -11.58 17.34 9.18
N VAL A 109 -12.90 17.20 9.17
CA VAL A 109 -13.63 16.53 10.28
C VAL A 109 -13.19 15.09 10.44
N GLY A 110 -13.04 14.34 9.33
CA GLY A 110 -12.53 12.98 9.35
C GLY A 110 -11.13 12.88 9.93
N PHE A 111 -10.25 13.81 9.57
CA PHE A 111 -8.89 13.86 10.11
C PHE A 111 -8.84 14.20 11.59
N VAL A 112 -9.61 15.21 12.01
CA VAL A 112 -9.72 15.56 13.43
C VAL A 112 -10.28 14.37 14.22
N GLY A 113 -11.31 13.69 13.70
CA GLY A 113 -11.85 12.47 14.31
C GLY A 113 -10.80 11.37 14.43
N ALA A 114 -10.03 11.12 13.38
CA ALA A 114 -8.93 10.18 13.39
C ALA A 114 -7.84 10.57 14.40
N ALA A 115 -7.43 11.84 14.44
CA ALA A 115 -6.43 12.35 15.38
C ALA A 115 -6.89 12.22 16.85
N VAL A 116 -8.16 12.48 17.14
CA VAL A 116 -8.75 12.29 18.46
C VAL A 116 -8.79 10.83 18.87
N LEU A 117 -9.11 9.92 17.94
CA LEU A 117 -9.15 8.48 18.18
C LEU A 117 -7.75 7.91 18.46
N ILE A 118 -6.71 8.43 17.81
CA ILE A 118 -5.32 8.07 18.05
C ILE A 118 -4.90 8.48 19.48
N GLY A 119 -5.42 9.62 19.95
CA GLY A 119 -5.06 10.20 21.22
C GLY A 119 -3.59 10.67 21.29
N PRO A 120 -3.26 11.52 22.26
CA PRO A 120 -1.90 12.05 22.44
C PRO A 120 -0.85 10.96 22.76
N GLY A 121 -1.26 9.80 23.29
CA GLY A 121 -0.36 8.71 23.67
C GLY A 121 0.39 8.08 22.50
N VAL A 122 -0.14 8.17 21.29
CA VAL A 122 0.54 7.65 20.08
C VAL A 122 1.64 8.61 19.62
N PHE A 123 1.49 9.90 19.89
CA PHE A 123 2.50 10.92 19.59
C PHE A 123 3.53 11.10 20.70
N ALA A 124 3.20 10.67 21.93
CA ALA A 124 4.01 10.91 23.14
C ALA A 124 4.91 9.72 23.54
N GLY A 125 4.73 8.55 22.96
CA GLY A 125 5.37 7.32 23.43
C GLY A 125 6.19 6.61 22.40
N GLY A 126 7.41 7.07 22.14
CA GLY A 126 8.34 6.28 21.35
C GLY A 126 9.57 7.11 21.01
N GLY A 127 10.74 6.56 21.23
CA GLY A 127 11.99 7.17 20.81
C GLY A 127 12.02 7.43 19.30
N ASP A 128 13.15 7.89 18.77
CA ASP A 128 13.34 8.29 17.36
C ASP A 128 12.78 7.28 16.35
N MET A 129 12.85 5.99 16.61
CA MET A 129 12.35 4.94 15.71
C MET A 129 10.82 4.92 15.58
N ALA A 130 10.06 5.31 16.62
CA ALA A 130 8.61 5.40 16.50
C ALA A 130 8.19 6.56 15.60
N ALA A 131 8.90 7.69 15.66
CA ALA A 131 8.68 8.82 14.75
C ALA A 131 8.91 8.40 13.28
N TRP A 132 9.98 7.66 13.00
CA TRP A 132 10.23 7.11 11.66
C TRP A 132 9.15 6.11 11.23
N GLY A 133 8.67 5.26 12.13
CA GLY A 133 7.55 4.34 11.87
C GLY A 133 6.25 5.08 11.52
N GLN A 134 5.96 6.19 12.21
CA GLN A 134 4.83 7.06 11.90
C GLN A 134 4.98 7.72 10.53
N LEU A 135 6.16 8.27 10.22
CA LEU A 135 6.45 8.85 8.91
C LEU A 135 6.32 7.83 7.78
N ALA A 136 6.75 6.60 8.00
CA ALA A 136 6.58 5.52 7.02
C ALA A 136 5.10 5.22 6.75
N CYS A 137 4.25 5.15 7.77
CA CYS A 137 2.81 4.95 7.60
C CYS A 137 2.14 6.11 6.84
N VAL A 138 2.52 7.35 7.15
CA VAL A 138 2.03 8.54 6.44
C VAL A 138 2.54 8.56 5.00
N GLY A 139 3.82 8.22 4.80
CA GLY A 139 4.44 8.09 3.47
C GLY A 139 3.75 7.04 2.60
N ALA A 140 3.31 5.93 3.20
CA ALA A 140 2.51 4.92 2.50
C ALA A 140 1.16 5.49 2.04
N ALA A 141 0.46 6.26 2.89
CA ALA A 141 -0.80 6.91 2.51
C ALA A 141 -0.59 7.94 1.38
N MET A 142 0.49 8.71 1.45
CA MET A 142 0.84 9.65 0.37
C MET A 142 1.16 8.94 -0.93
N SER A 143 1.88 7.82 -0.88
CA SER A 143 2.18 6.98 -2.05
C SER A 143 0.90 6.48 -2.72
N TYR A 144 -0.06 5.98 -1.94
CA TYR A 144 -1.38 5.61 -2.45
C TYR A 144 -2.12 6.78 -3.08
N ALA A 145 -2.05 7.97 -2.49
CA ALA A 145 -2.70 9.16 -3.03
C ALA A 145 -2.14 9.52 -4.43
N VAL A 146 -0.81 9.50 -4.57
CA VAL A 146 -0.16 9.73 -5.87
C VAL A 146 -0.55 8.64 -6.88
N ALA A 147 -0.56 7.36 -6.47
CA ALA A 147 -0.98 6.25 -7.32
C ALA A 147 -2.44 6.41 -7.78
N ALA A 148 -3.34 6.89 -6.91
CA ALA A 148 -4.74 7.15 -7.27
C ALA A 148 -4.86 8.22 -8.38
N ILE A 149 -4.05 9.27 -8.33
CA ILE A 149 -4.03 10.29 -9.37
C ILE A 149 -3.47 9.74 -10.68
N LEU A 150 -2.39 8.95 -10.63
CA LEU A 150 -1.83 8.29 -11.81
C LEU A 150 -2.83 7.32 -12.44
N THR A 151 -3.60 6.59 -11.62
CA THR A 151 -4.66 5.69 -12.09
C THR A 151 -5.76 6.45 -12.85
N ARG A 152 -6.13 7.65 -12.40
CA ARG A 152 -7.11 8.51 -13.11
C ARG A 152 -6.59 9.03 -14.45
N ARG A 153 -5.28 9.20 -14.58
CA ARG A 153 -4.61 9.64 -15.82
C ARG A 153 -4.22 8.48 -16.74
N CYS A 154 -4.33 7.24 -16.25
CA CYS A 154 -4.02 6.05 -17.03
C CYS A 154 -5.01 5.91 -18.19
N PRO A 155 -4.55 5.54 -19.39
CA PRO A 155 -5.45 5.19 -20.48
C PRO A 155 -6.47 4.12 -20.06
N PRO A 156 -7.67 4.08 -20.69
CA PRO A 156 -8.72 3.13 -20.34
C PRO A 156 -8.21 1.69 -20.38
N ILE A 157 -8.28 0.99 -19.25
CA ILE A 157 -7.87 -0.39 -19.09
C ILE A 157 -8.90 -1.12 -18.22
N ASP A 158 -9.06 -2.43 -18.44
CA ASP A 158 -9.89 -3.26 -17.56
C ASP A 158 -9.39 -3.18 -16.11
N PRO A 159 -10.26 -2.87 -15.13
CA PRO A 159 -9.84 -2.69 -13.73
C PRO A 159 -9.19 -3.93 -13.13
N ILE A 160 -9.63 -5.14 -13.52
CA ILE A 160 -9.04 -6.40 -13.05
C ILE A 160 -7.64 -6.57 -13.65
N ALA A 161 -7.48 -6.23 -14.95
CA ALA A 161 -6.17 -6.25 -15.60
C ALA A 161 -5.21 -5.25 -14.96
N LEU A 162 -5.67 -4.03 -14.66
CA LEU A 162 -4.88 -3.01 -13.98
C LEU A 162 -4.40 -3.52 -12.61
N SER A 163 -5.34 -4.00 -11.78
CA SER A 163 -5.01 -4.52 -10.44
C SER A 163 -4.04 -5.71 -10.49
N THR A 164 -4.26 -6.61 -11.45
CA THR A 164 -3.37 -7.77 -11.64
C THR A 164 -1.96 -7.33 -12.03
N LEU A 165 -1.85 -6.47 -13.04
CA LEU A 165 -0.54 -6.03 -13.55
C LEU A 165 0.22 -5.18 -12.52
N THR A 166 -0.46 -4.33 -11.75
CA THR A 166 0.17 -3.54 -10.70
C THR A 166 0.69 -4.40 -9.55
N LEU A 167 -0.03 -5.48 -9.17
CA LEU A 167 0.46 -6.45 -8.19
C LEU A 167 1.64 -7.27 -8.73
N VAL A 168 1.61 -7.66 -10.00
CA VAL A 168 2.74 -8.35 -10.65
C VAL A 168 3.98 -7.44 -10.66
N VAL A 169 3.84 -6.18 -11.06
CA VAL A 169 4.94 -5.20 -11.04
C VAL A 169 5.47 -5.03 -9.61
N GLY A 170 4.57 -4.88 -8.63
CA GLY A 170 4.96 -4.78 -7.22
C GLY A 170 5.74 -6.00 -6.73
N SER A 171 5.29 -7.20 -7.09
CA SER A 171 5.97 -8.46 -6.73
C SER A 171 7.36 -8.56 -7.38
N VAL A 172 7.46 -8.25 -8.67
CA VAL A 172 8.73 -8.27 -9.42
C VAL A 172 9.73 -7.27 -8.82
N ALA A 173 9.26 -6.13 -8.31
CA ALA A 173 10.10 -5.14 -7.66
C ALA A 173 10.55 -5.57 -6.25
N LEU A 174 9.63 -6.19 -5.47
CA LEU A 174 9.90 -6.56 -4.08
C LEU A 174 10.72 -7.84 -3.93
N ILE A 175 10.54 -8.84 -4.80
CA ILE A 175 11.26 -10.12 -4.72
C ILE A 175 12.79 -9.94 -4.70
N PRO A 176 13.43 -9.25 -5.66
CA PRO A 176 14.87 -9.10 -5.63
C PRO A 176 15.35 -8.28 -4.42
N LEU A 177 14.58 -7.28 -3.99
CA LEU A 177 14.92 -6.48 -2.83
C LEU A 177 14.84 -7.29 -1.54
N MET A 178 13.82 -8.12 -1.38
CA MET A 178 13.67 -9.04 -0.26
C MET A 178 14.84 -10.03 -0.19
N LEU A 179 15.16 -10.67 -1.31
CA LEU A 179 16.27 -11.64 -1.38
C LEU A 179 17.62 -11.01 -1.08
N ALA A 180 17.84 -9.75 -1.49
CA ALA A 180 19.09 -9.05 -1.26
C ALA A 180 19.27 -8.59 0.20
N ILE A 181 18.19 -8.21 0.89
CA ILE A 181 18.25 -7.60 2.23
C ILE A 181 17.92 -8.62 3.33
N GLU A 182 16.88 -9.43 3.17
CA GLU A 182 16.40 -10.36 4.20
C GLU A 182 16.75 -11.82 3.88
N GLY A 183 17.18 -12.11 2.66
CA GLY A 183 17.52 -13.47 2.22
C GLY A 183 16.28 -14.33 1.94
N VAL A 184 16.48 -15.65 1.84
CA VAL A 184 15.39 -16.60 1.61
C VAL A 184 14.67 -16.86 2.94
N PRO A 185 13.36 -16.53 3.03
CA PRO A 185 12.61 -16.75 4.26
C PRO A 185 12.45 -18.25 4.55
N GLY A 186 12.83 -18.66 5.78
CA GLY A 186 12.51 -19.98 6.29
C GLY A 186 11.08 -20.07 6.83
N TRP A 187 10.54 -21.28 6.98
CA TRP A 187 9.22 -21.47 7.61
C TRP A 187 9.32 -21.27 9.12
N ALA A 188 8.76 -20.20 9.65
CA ALA A 188 8.87 -19.82 11.07
C ALA A 188 7.77 -20.38 11.98
N GLY A 189 6.97 -21.34 11.50
CA GLY A 189 5.92 -22.02 12.28
C GLY A 189 4.50 -21.81 11.75
N GLN A 190 3.53 -22.52 12.36
CA GLN A 190 2.17 -22.53 11.81
C GLN A 190 1.44 -21.20 11.94
N THR A 191 1.55 -20.53 13.09
CA THR A 191 0.79 -19.28 13.36
C THR A 191 1.30 -18.11 12.55
N THR A 192 2.61 -17.89 12.51
CA THR A 192 3.24 -16.80 11.75
C THR A 192 3.34 -17.12 10.27
N GLY A 193 3.58 -18.38 9.89
CA GLY A 193 3.54 -18.82 8.51
C GLY A 193 2.16 -18.67 7.86
N LEU A 194 1.09 -19.01 8.58
CA LEU A 194 -0.28 -18.79 8.10
C LEU A 194 -0.65 -17.30 8.04
N ALA A 195 -0.14 -16.45 8.93
CA ALA A 195 -0.38 -15.02 8.90
C ALA A 195 0.19 -14.31 7.66
N ILE A 196 1.12 -14.93 6.94
CA ILE A 196 1.59 -14.43 5.64
C ILE A 196 0.58 -14.73 4.52
N LEU A 197 -0.20 -15.82 4.65
CA LEU A 197 -1.15 -16.25 3.63
C LEU A 197 -2.47 -15.47 3.66
N PHE A 198 -2.76 -14.77 4.74
CA PHE A 198 -3.96 -13.95 4.97
C PHE A 198 -3.62 -12.49 5.23
#